data_0a66c4747142423ea432482d0c541334
#
_entry.id   0a66c4747142423ea432482d0c541334
#
_cell.length_a   1.000
_cell.length_b   1.000
_cell.length_c   1.000
_cell.angle_alpha   90.00
_cell.angle_beta   90.00
_cell.angle_gamma   90.00
#
_symmetry.space_group_name_H-M   'P 1'
#
loop_
_entity.id
_entity.type
_entity.pdbx_description
1 polymer ?
#
loop_
_entity_poly.entity_id
_entity_poly.type
_entity_poly.pdbx_seq_one_letter_code
_entity_poly.pdbx_strand_id
1 'polypeptide(L)'
;SNYTGPGLVGLHLEGPFFNPVRRGAHQEAFVQKPSLAFLEELIERTKGIPTYLTIAPEMFSSEELSLLVGSPIMCSLGHSDATFEQAMNAIDKGVSRITHLFNAMSQWQSRALGLVGASFQSNAWTSIIADGLHCDFKSLELAYRLKKGRLFLITDAVTNDTSGPYSFLAKDGRFTNEAGVLSGSSLTMMEAIQNCVQQASIPLEEAIRMATVYPAEVANLPDLGSIEVGKRACFVELNPALEVVQVWYDGKALLN
;
A
#
# COMPACT_ATOMS: atom_id res chain seq x y z
N SER A 1 3.26 -16.39 -14.87
CA SER A 1 1.91 -16.75 -15.35
C SER A 1 1.59 -15.92 -16.58
N ASN A 2 1.00 -16.51 -17.60
CA ASN A 2 0.54 -15.83 -18.82
C ASN A 2 -0.85 -15.20 -18.58
N TYR A 3 -1.04 -14.48 -17.48
CA TYR A 3 -2.30 -13.77 -17.23
C TYR A 3 -2.41 -12.62 -18.23
N THR A 4 -3.47 -12.63 -19.03
CA THR A 4 -3.81 -11.61 -20.01
C THR A 4 -5.10 -10.87 -19.66
N GLY A 5 -5.60 -11.06 -18.44
CA GLY A 5 -6.84 -10.45 -17.98
C GLY A 5 -6.70 -8.92 -17.80
N PRO A 6 -7.83 -8.20 -17.80
CA PRO A 6 -7.85 -6.77 -17.62
C PRO A 6 -7.36 -6.36 -16.22
N GLY A 7 -6.66 -5.24 -16.11
CA GLY A 7 -6.33 -4.59 -14.84
C GLY A 7 -5.03 -5.03 -14.18
N LEU A 8 -4.36 -6.10 -14.62
CA LEU A 8 -3.04 -6.46 -14.09
C LEU A 8 -1.98 -5.55 -14.70
N VAL A 9 -1.36 -4.71 -13.89
CA VAL A 9 -0.32 -3.76 -14.33
C VAL A 9 1.06 -4.03 -13.73
N GLY A 10 1.16 -4.86 -12.70
CA GLY A 10 2.42 -5.19 -12.04
C GLY A 10 2.23 -6.04 -10.80
N LEU A 11 3.28 -6.16 -10.01
CA LEU A 11 3.32 -6.92 -8.76
C LEU A 11 3.58 -5.98 -7.58
N HIS A 12 2.91 -6.22 -6.47
CA HIS A 12 3.33 -5.73 -5.17
C HIS A 12 3.81 -6.91 -4.35
N LEU A 13 5.10 -6.94 -4.05
CA LEU A 13 5.73 -7.91 -3.16
C LEU A 13 5.79 -7.30 -1.76
N GLU A 14 5.03 -7.83 -0.85
CA GLU A 14 5.09 -7.44 0.55
C GLU A 14 6.08 -8.37 1.28
N GLY A 15 7.28 -7.86 1.46
CA GLY A 15 8.43 -8.65 1.95
C GLY A 15 9.19 -9.39 0.84
N PRO A 16 10.10 -10.31 1.22
CA PRO A 16 10.29 -10.95 2.54
C PRO A 16 11.18 -10.18 3.53
N PHE A 17 11.68 -9.01 3.20
CA PHE A 17 12.67 -8.26 3.96
C PHE A 17 12.04 -7.39 5.05
N PHE A 18 11.32 -8.02 5.97
CA PHE A 18 10.66 -7.39 7.11
C PHE A 18 11.51 -7.39 8.37
N ASN A 19 11.20 -6.49 9.28
CA ASN A 19 11.63 -6.66 10.66
C ASN A 19 10.75 -7.74 11.34
N PRO A 20 11.35 -8.83 11.91
CA PRO A 20 10.56 -9.90 12.54
C PRO A 20 9.59 -9.41 13.61
N VAL A 21 9.93 -8.33 14.33
CA VAL A 21 9.08 -7.72 15.37
C VAL A 21 7.85 -7.03 14.76
N ARG A 22 7.92 -6.62 13.50
CA ARG A 22 6.86 -5.91 12.75
C ARG A 22 6.27 -6.74 11.61
N ARG A 23 6.47 -8.05 11.61
CA ARG A 23 5.96 -8.93 10.55
C ARG A 23 4.43 -9.01 10.44
N GLY A 24 3.69 -8.50 11.43
CA GLY A 24 2.22 -8.58 11.40
C GLY A 24 1.73 -10.02 11.34
N ALA A 25 0.84 -10.31 10.39
CA ALA A 25 0.28 -11.63 10.15
C ALA A 25 1.20 -12.57 9.34
N HIS A 26 2.30 -12.05 8.78
CA HIS A 26 3.25 -12.87 8.02
C HIS A 26 3.94 -13.91 8.90
N GLN A 27 4.13 -15.10 8.35
CA GLN A 27 4.84 -16.18 9.04
C GLN A 27 6.32 -15.85 9.16
N GLU A 28 6.87 -16.02 10.36
CA GLU A 28 8.27 -15.70 10.64
C GLU A 28 9.25 -16.51 9.77
N ALA A 29 8.88 -17.74 9.43
CA ALA A 29 9.69 -18.60 8.57
C ALA A 29 9.93 -18.04 7.16
N PHE A 30 9.09 -17.11 6.69
CA PHE A 30 9.24 -16.46 5.38
C PHE A 30 9.92 -15.09 5.46
N VAL A 31 10.16 -14.58 6.66
CA VAL A 31 10.92 -13.34 6.84
C VAL A 31 12.40 -13.65 6.58
N GLN A 32 13.01 -12.89 5.71
CA GLN A 32 14.40 -13.12 5.29
C GLN A 32 15.24 -11.84 5.45
N LYS A 33 16.53 -12.03 5.70
CA LYS A 33 17.48 -10.94 5.62
C LYS A 33 17.84 -10.68 4.16
N PRO A 34 17.99 -9.42 3.75
CA PRO A 34 18.51 -9.12 2.43
C PRO A 34 19.95 -9.64 2.28
N SER A 35 20.35 -9.89 1.03
CA SER A 35 21.74 -10.09 0.62
C SER A 35 21.89 -9.60 -0.82
N LEU A 36 23.06 -9.15 -1.22
CA LEU A 36 23.31 -8.67 -2.59
C LEU A 36 22.89 -9.72 -3.62
N ALA A 37 23.26 -10.99 -3.42
CA ALA A 37 22.91 -12.07 -4.36
C ALA A 37 21.39 -12.27 -4.49
N PHE A 38 20.66 -12.20 -3.38
CA PHE A 38 19.20 -12.32 -3.43
C PHE A 38 18.56 -11.10 -4.13
N LEU A 39 19.05 -9.90 -3.86
CA LEU A 39 18.56 -8.69 -4.49
C LEU A 39 18.82 -8.68 -6.00
N GLU A 40 20.02 -9.10 -6.44
CA GLU A 40 20.36 -9.25 -7.86
C GLU A 40 19.42 -10.27 -8.54
N GLU A 41 19.18 -11.42 -7.92
CA GLU A 41 18.22 -12.42 -8.42
C GLU A 41 16.80 -11.87 -8.50
N LEU A 42 16.34 -11.14 -7.47
CA LEU A 42 15.01 -10.52 -7.46
C LEU A 42 14.86 -9.50 -8.59
N ILE A 43 15.84 -8.62 -8.76
CA ILE A 43 15.87 -7.61 -9.82
C ILE A 43 15.80 -8.27 -11.20
N GLU A 44 16.58 -9.33 -11.44
CA GLU A 44 16.55 -10.04 -12.73
C GLU A 44 15.23 -10.77 -12.95
N ARG A 45 14.66 -11.42 -11.93
CA ARG A 45 13.36 -12.12 -12.03
C ARG A 45 12.18 -11.20 -12.27
N THR A 46 12.26 -9.94 -11.81
CA THR A 46 11.19 -8.95 -11.97
C THR A 46 11.39 -8.05 -13.19
N LYS A 47 12.45 -8.27 -13.96
CA LYS A 47 12.76 -7.49 -15.15
C LYS A 47 11.61 -7.44 -16.15
N GLY A 48 11.22 -6.22 -16.53
CA GLY A 48 10.08 -6.00 -17.43
C GLY A 48 8.71 -6.13 -16.77
N ILE A 49 8.65 -6.40 -15.45
CA ILE A 49 7.41 -6.41 -14.68
C ILE A 49 7.44 -5.22 -13.73
N PRO A 50 6.52 -4.23 -13.84
CA PRO A 50 6.41 -3.17 -12.85
C PRO A 50 6.26 -3.78 -11.44
N THR A 51 7.24 -3.57 -10.58
CA THR A 51 7.31 -4.22 -9.27
C THR A 51 7.39 -3.19 -8.16
N TYR A 52 6.50 -3.31 -7.20
CA TYR A 52 6.48 -2.57 -5.94
C TYR A 52 6.95 -3.51 -4.84
N LEU A 53 7.84 -3.06 -3.95
CA LEU A 53 8.41 -3.91 -2.89
C LEU A 53 8.36 -3.19 -1.56
N THR A 54 7.68 -3.77 -0.58
CA THR A 54 7.69 -3.29 0.81
C THR A 54 8.86 -3.89 1.58
N ILE A 55 9.64 -3.03 2.24
CA ILE A 55 10.85 -3.38 2.98
C ILE A 55 10.93 -2.68 4.34
N ALA A 56 11.63 -3.31 5.28
CA ALA A 56 12.10 -2.70 6.52
C ALA A 56 13.52 -2.17 6.32
N PRO A 57 13.75 -0.85 6.23
CA PRO A 57 15.03 -0.29 5.82
C PRO A 57 16.18 -0.61 6.81
N GLU A 58 15.87 -0.79 8.08
CA GLU A 58 16.83 -1.16 9.12
C GLU A 58 17.41 -2.57 8.97
N MET A 59 16.81 -3.38 8.10
CA MET A 59 17.30 -4.73 7.79
C MET A 59 18.42 -4.73 6.73
N PHE A 60 18.64 -3.61 6.05
CA PHE A 60 19.54 -3.48 4.91
C PHE A 60 20.85 -2.80 5.31
N SER A 61 21.95 -3.29 4.77
CA SER A 61 23.20 -2.52 4.70
C SER A 61 23.04 -1.33 3.72
N SER A 62 23.94 -0.37 3.80
CA SER A 62 23.92 0.77 2.88
C SER A 62 24.09 0.36 1.41
N GLU A 63 24.90 -0.68 1.15
CA GLU A 63 25.15 -1.20 -0.19
C GLU A 63 23.92 -1.91 -0.75
N GLU A 64 23.29 -2.79 0.02
CA GLU A 64 22.06 -3.50 -0.36
C GLU A 64 20.92 -2.54 -0.65
N LEU A 65 20.72 -1.53 0.20
CA LEU A 65 19.68 -0.51 -0.03
C LEU A 65 19.98 0.31 -1.29
N SER A 66 21.24 0.66 -1.53
CA SER A 66 21.63 1.42 -2.73
C SER A 66 21.44 0.61 -4.01
N LEU A 67 21.78 -0.69 -3.99
CA LEU A 67 21.51 -1.60 -5.11
C LEU A 67 20.01 -1.65 -5.43
N LEU A 68 19.18 -1.85 -4.41
CA LEU A 68 17.73 -1.97 -4.58
C LEU A 68 17.10 -0.66 -5.09
N VAL A 69 17.45 0.48 -4.50
CA VAL A 69 16.93 1.80 -4.90
C VAL A 69 17.41 2.19 -6.31
N GLY A 70 18.61 1.76 -6.72
CA GLY A 70 19.13 1.96 -8.08
C GLY A 70 18.49 1.08 -9.14
N SER A 71 17.62 0.13 -8.75
CA SER A 71 16.94 -0.79 -9.65
C SER A 71 15.58 -0.23 -10.12
N PRO A 72 14.92 -0.87 -11.10
CA PRO A 72 13.56 -0.53 -11.50
C PRO A 72 12.47 -0.83 -10.44
N ILE A 73 12.81 -1.50 -9.34
CA ILE A 73 11.85 -1.86 -8.29
C ILE A 73 11.45 -0.62 -7.49
N MET A 74 10.16 -0.39 -7.36
CA MET A 74 9.58 0.70 -6.59
C MET A 74 9.55 0.36 -5.10
N CYS A 75 10.52 0.86 -4.33
CA CYS A 75 10.63 0.55 -2.91
C CYS A 75 9.64 1.36 -2.05
N SER A 76 9.11 0.70 -1.03
CA SER A 76 8.21 1.26 -0.02
C SER A 76 8.63 0.83 1.39
N LEU A 77 8.56 1.71 2.37
CA LEU A 77 8.84 1.37 3.76
C LEU A 77 7.60 0.80 4.44
N GLY A 78 7.74 -0.32 5.09
CA GLY A 78 6.67 -0.97 5.86
C GLY A 78 7.19 -2.22 6.58
N HIS A 79 6.38 -2.79 7.47
CA HIS A 79 6.78 -3.93 8.31
C HIS A 79 8.13 -3.70 9.00
N SER A 80 8.28 -2.49 9.56
CA SER A 80 9.56 -1.92 9.97
C SER A 80 9.50 -1.36 11.38
N ASP A 81 10.53 -1.63 12.16
CA ASP A 81 10.76 -1.00 13.46
C ASP A 81 11.82 0.11 13.38
N ALA A 82 12.02 0.68 12.18
CA ALA A 82 13.00 1.73 11.95
C ALA A 82 12.78 2.93 12.88
N THR A 83 13.86 3.51 13.36
CA THR A 83 13.80 4.83 13.98
C THR A 83 13.46 5.88 12.93
N PHE A 84 13.13 7.09 13.39
CA PHE A 84 12.90 8.22 12.50
C PHE A 84 14.10 8.47 11.57
N GLU A 85 15.31 8.44 12.11
CA GLU A 85 16.55 8.69 11.39
C GLU A 85 16.85 7.60 10.36
N GLN A 86 16.59 6.33 10.68
CA GLN A 86 16.74 5.21 9.74
C GLN A 86 15.76 5.33 8.59
N ALA A 87 14.50 5.66 8.88
CA ALA A 87 13.48 5.87 7.86
C ALA A 87 13.81 7.06 6.96
N MET A 88 14.20 8.21 7.54
CA MET A 88 14.60 9.40 6.78
C MET A 88 15.82 9.13 5.91
N ASN A 89 16.85 8.42 6.42
CA ASN A 89 18.00 8.03 5.63
C ASN A 89 17.62 7.17 4.40
N ALA A 90 16.65 6.26 4.55
CA ALA A 90 16.15 5.46 3.42
C ALA A 90 15.40 6.34 2.40
N ILE A 91 14.60 7.29 2.89
CA ILE A 91 13.89 8.26 2.04
C ILE A 91 14.87 9.15 1.28
N ASP A 92 15.90 9.67 1.95
CA ASP A 92 16.94 10.51 1.34
C ASP A 92 17.74 9.75 0.27
N LYS A 93 17.87 8.44 0.41
CA LYS A 93 18.46 7.55 -0.61
C LYS A 93 17.55 7.26 -1.80
N GLY A 94 16.26 7.64 -1.75
CA GLY A 94 15.34 7.52 -2.86
C GLY A 94 14.14 6.60 -2.63
N VAL A 95 13.96 6.01 -1.44
CA VAL A 95 12.72 5.31 -1.12
C VAL A 95 11.60 6.33 -0.94
N SER A 96 10.68 6.38 -1.88
CA SER A 96 9.69 7.46 -1.96
C SER A 96 8.26 7.04 -1.58
N ARG A 97 8.11 5.89 -0.93
CA ARG A 97 6.79 5.32 -0.60
C ARG A 97 6.78 4.70 0.79
N ILE A 98 5.58 4.67 1.42
CA ILE A 98 5.32 4.06 2.74
C ILE A 98 4.02 3.26 2.64
N THR A 99 4.06 2.02 3.11
CA THR A 99 2.96 1.06 3.03
C THR A 99 2.10 1.13 4.28
N HIS A 100 0.76 1.10 4.13
CA HIS A 100 -0.30 1.00 5.15
C HIS A 100 0.02 1.71 6.47
N LEU A 101 0.11 3.03 6.42
CA LEU A 101 0.44 3.90 7.55
C LEU A 101 -0.23 3.44 8.86
N PHE A 102 0.51 3.48 9.95
CA PHE A 102 0.20 3.01 11.30
C PHE A 102 0.31 1.50 11.51
N ASN A 103 0.20 0.67 10.49
CA ASN A 103 0.17 -0.78 10.61
C ASN A 103 1.58 -1.37 10.48
N ALA A 104 1.91 -2.33 11.34
CA ALA A 104 3.17 -3.06 11.34
C ALA A 104 4.42 -2.16 11.23
N MET A 105 4.45 -1.01 11.92
CA MET A 105 5.57 -0.07 11.89
C MET A 105 5.81 0.59 13.24
N SER A 106 6.98 1.20 13.42
CA SER A 106 7.31 1.99 14.61
C SER A 106 6.39 3.21 14.70
N GLN A 107 5.73 3.36 15.86
CA GLN A 107 4.71 4.37 16.09
C GLN A 107 5.29 5.71 16.50
N TRP A 108 4.53 6.78 16.27
CA TRP A 108 4.85 8.10 16.75
C TRP A 108 4.64 8.19 18.26
N GLN A 109 5.69 8.54 18.96
CA GLN A 109 5.68 8.89 20.37
C GLN A 109 6.33 10.27 20.57
N SER A 110 6.05 10.94 21.69
CA SER A 110 6.55 12.29 21.96
C SER A 110 8.07 12.44 21.87
N ARG A 111 8.83 11.38 22.08
CA ARG A 111 10.30 11.34 22.08
C ARG A 111 10.92 10.42 21.05
N ALA A 112 10.09 9.72 20.27
CA ALA A 112 10.51 8.79 19.23
C ALA A 112 9.45 8.83 18.13
N LEU A 113 9.74 9.52 17.03
CA LEU A 113 8.76 9.74 15.96
C LEU A 113 8.51 8.48 15.12
N GLY A 114 9.48 7.55 15.07
CA GLY A 114 9.39 6.32 14.31
C GLY A 114 9.14 6.52 12.82
N LEU A 115 8.73 5.45 12.15
CA LEU A 115 8.37 5.48 10.72
C LEU A 115 7.10 6.30 10.47
N VAL A 116 6.14 6.29 11.41
CA VAL A 116 4.95 7.15 11.32
C VAL A 116 5.34 8.62 11.25
N GLY A 117 6.25 9.08 12.10
CA GLY A 117 6.74 10.46 12.07
C GLY A 117 7.53 10.78 10.81
N ALA A 118 8.35 9.84 10.32
CA ALA A 118 9.06 10.01 9.05
C ALA A 118 8.09 10.15 7.87
N SER A 119 6.97 9.41 7.87
CA SER A 119 5.89 9.61 6.91
C SER A 119 5.41 11.06 6.89
N PHE A 120 5.08 11.61 8.05
CA PHE A 120 4.52 12.97 8.14
C PHE A 120 5.54 14.08 7.86
N GLN A 121 6.82 13.84 8.09
CA GLN A 121 7.90 14.82 7.86
C GLN A 121 8.50 14.77 6.46
N SER A 122 8.10 13.79 5.63
CA SER A 122 8.63 13.61 4.29
C SER A 122 7.57 13.80 3.20
N ASN A 123 8.04 13.94 1.96
CA ASN A 123 7.19 13.95 0.77
C ASN A 123 6.92 12.52 0.22
N ALA A 124 7.27 11.47 0.95
CA ALA A 124 7.01 10.10 0.52
C ALA A 124 5.49 9.87 0.34
N TRP A 125 5.12 9.23 -0.74
CA TRP A 125 3.76 8.73 -0.94
C TRP A 125 3.42 7.73 0.17
N THR A 126 2.27 7.87 0.77
CA THR A 126 1.89 7.02 1.91
C THR A 126 0.53 6.39 1.65
N SER A 127 0.47 5.06 1.72
CA SER A 127 -0.81 4.36 1.63
C SER A 127 -1.47 4.22 3.00
N ILE A 128 -2.82 4.13 3.00
CA ILE A 128 -3.60 3.96 4.22
C ILE A 128 -4.84 3.10 3.95
N ILE A 129 -5.25 2.31 4.96
CA ILE A 129 -6.44 1.45 4.92
C ILE A 129 -7.56 2.17 5.68
N ALA A 130 -8.64 2.53 4.98
CA ALA A 130 -9.72 3.36 5.53
C ALA A 130 -10.93 2.52 5.98
N ASP A 131 -10.71 1.48 6.79
CA ASP A 131 -11.75 0.54 7.24
C ASP A 131 -12.25 0.77 8.68
N GLY A 132 -11.62 1.68 9.43
CA GLY A 132 -11.93 1.93 10.83
C GLY A 132 -11.40 0.86 11.81
N LEU A 133 -10.71 -0.17 11.29
CA LEU A 133 -10.11 -1.26 12.06
C LEU A 133 -8.57 -1.18 12.06
N HIS A 134 -7.99 -1.07 10.87
CA HIS A 134 -6.54 -0.84 10.68
C HIS A 134 -6.14 0.59 11.04
N CYS A 135 -7.07 1.53 10.90
CA CYS A 135 -6.86 2.94 11.22
C CYS A 135 -8.17 3.56 11.71
N ASP A 136 -8.14 4.14 12.90
CA ASP A 136 -9.26 4.95 13.41
C ASP A 136 -9.55 6.13 12.46
N PHE A 137 -10.82 6.45 12.23
CA PHE A 137 -11.19 7.51 11.29
C PHE A 137 -10.67 8.90 11.67
N LYS A 138 -10.43 9.18 12.95
CA LYS A 138 -9.79 10.44 13.37
C LYS A 138 -8.29 10.44 13.07
N SER A 139 -7.64 9.28 13.12
CA SER A 139 -6.25 9.12 12.67
C SER A 139 -6.14 9.27 11.15
N LEU A 140 -7.12 8.74 10.38
CA LEU A 140 -7.23 8.95 8.94
C LEU A 140 -7.40 10.43 8.58
N GLU A 141 -8.32 11.15 9.27
CA GLU A 141 -8.52 12.59 9.10
C GLU A 141 -7.23 13.38 9.37
N LEU A 142 -6.51 13.04 10.44
CA LEU A 142 -5.24 13.68 10.79
C LEU A 142 -4.16 13.39 9.73
N ALA A 143 -4.04 12.13 9.30
CA ALA A 143 -3.10 11.73 8.26
C ALA A 143 -3.36 12.48 6.94
N TYR A 144 -4.61 12.62 6.54
CA TYR A 144 -5.00 13.40 5.37
C TYR A 144 -4.54 14.86 5.47
N ARG A 145 -4.78 15.51 6.63
CA ARG A 145 -4.38 16.90 6.85
C ARG A 145 -2.86 17.09 6.81
N LEU A 146 -2.10 16.12 7.33
CA LEU A 146 -0.64 16.22 7.40
C LEU A 146 0.03 15.87 6.07
N LYS A 147 -0.50 14.91 5.30
CA LYS A 147 0.11 14.44 4.04
C LYS A 147 -0.22 15.28 2.80
N LYS A 148 -1.26 16.13 2.84
CA LYS A 148 -1.57 17.17 1.81
C LYS A 148 -1.37 16.70 0.37
N GLY A 149 -2.12 15.69 -0.08
CA GLY A 149 -2.04 15.19 -1.45
C GLY A 149 -0.93 14.14 -1.69
N ARG A 150 -0.34 13.60 -0.63
CA ARG A 150 0.61 12.48 -0.67
C ARG A 150 0.09 11.26 0.10
N LEU A 151 -1.21 11.20 0.37
CA LEU A 151 -1.90 10.06 0.98
C LEU A 151 -2.77 9.38 -0.07
N PHE A 152 -2.71 8.06 -0.20
CA PHE A 152 -3.54 7.30 -1.12
C PHE A 152 -4.16 6.07 -0.46
N LEU A 153 -5.30 5.63 -0.98
CA LEU A 153 -6.05 4.50 -0.43
C LEU A 153 -5.53 3.19 -0.98
N ILE A 154 -5.48 2.21 -0.08
CA ILE A 154 -5.36 0.79 -0.40
C ILE A 154 -6.42 0.05 0.38
N THR A 155 -6.80 -1.12 -0.07
CA THR A 155 -7.72 -1.99 0.66
C THR A 155 -6.98 -2.96 1.56
N ASP A 156 -5.82 -3.43 1.13
CA ASP A 156 -5.12 -4.55 1.77
C ASP A 156 -6.06 -5.76 1.96
N ALA A 157 -6.96 -5.93 1.00
CA ALA A 157 -8.04 -6.91 1.08
C ALA A 157 -7.53 -8.33 0.78
N VAL A 158 -8.05 -9.27 1.54
CA VAL A 158 -7.83 -10.70 1.36
C VAL A 158 -9.17 -11.41 1.18
N THR A 159 -9.12 -12.64 0.70
CA THR A 159 -10.29 -13.53 0.63
C THR A 159 -10.17 -14.62 1.68
N ASN A 160 -11.31 -15.22 2.06
CA ASN A 160 -11.30 -16.38 2.93
C ASN A 160 -10.58 -17.54 2.22
N ASP A 161 -9.40 -17.88 2.68
CA ASP A 161 -8.57 -18.96 2.15
C ASP A 161 -7.86 -19.69 3.27
N THR A 162 -7.95 -21.03 3.21
CA THR A 162 -7.28 -21.96 4.13
C THR A 162 -6.40 -22.95 3.40
N SER A 163 -6.25 -22.80 2.09
CA SER A 163 -5.54 -23.78 1.22
C SER A 163 -4.03 -23.53 1.14
N GLY A 164 -3.59 -22.32 1.51
CA GLY A 164 -2.20 -21.89 1.44
C GLY A 164 -1.46 -21.93 2.78
N PRO A 165 -0.21 -21.49 2.81
CA PRO A 165 0.55 -21.35 4.04
C PRO A 165 0.00 -20.24 4.96
N TYR A 166 -0.86 -19.36 4.45
CA TYR A 166 -1.55 -18.32 5.21
C TYR A 166 -3.02 -18.68 5.36
N SER A 167 -3.53 -18.63 6.59
CA SER A 167 -4.95 -18.77 6.87
C SER A 167 -5.57 -17.39 7.04
N PHE A 168 -6.57 -17.08 6.23
CA PHE A 168 -7.38 -15.87 6.33
C PHE A 168 -8.79 -16.26 6.79
N LEU A 169 -9.07 -16.09 8.09
CA LEU A 169 -10.34 -16.48 8.69
C LEU A 169 -11.24 -15.26 8.87
N ALA A 170 -12.36 -15.23 8.18
CA ALA A 170 -13.36 -14.19 8.34
C ALA A 170 -14.07 -14.36 9.70
N LYS A 171 -13.97 -13.34 10.56
CA LYS A 171 -14.64 -13.31 11.87
C LYS A 171 -15.03 -11.86 12.21
N ASP A 172 -16.30 -11.64 12.54
CA ASP A 172 -16.82 -10.34 13.00
C ASP A 172 -16.48 -9.17 12.04
N GLY A 173 -16.59 -9.38 10.72
CA GLY A 173 -16.32 -8.37 9.69
C GLY A 173 -14.84 -8.07 9.45
N ARG A 174 -13.93 -8.88 9.96
CA ARG A 174 -12.47 -8.74 9.79
C ARG A 174 -11.83 -10.08 9.45
N PHE A 175 -10.65 -10.04 8.85
CA PHE A 175 -9.83 -11.23 8.68
C PHE A 175 -8.77 -11.30 9.78
N THR A 176 -8.58 -12.51 10.32
CA THR A 176 -7.52 -12.80 11.30
C THR A 176 -6.82 -14.09 10.89
N ASN A 177 -5.56 -14.23 11.30
CA ASN A 177 -4.89 -15.52 11.25
C ASN A 177 -5.33 -16.41 12.45
N GLU A 178 -4.83 -17.63 12.52
CA GLU A 178 -5.15 -18.58 13.62
C GLU A 178 -4.79 -18.06 15.02
N ALA A 179 -3.80 -17.17 15.11
CA ALA A 179 -3.42 -16.52 16.37
C ALA A 179 -4.30 -15.31 16.73
N GLY A 180 -5.32 -14.99 15.92
CA GLY A 180 -6.21 -13.85 16.12
C GLY A 180 -5.61 -12.50 15.75
N VAL A 181 -4.45 -12.47 15.07
CA VAL A 181 -3.83 -11.26 14.57
C VAL A 181 -4.57 -10.80 13.32
N LEU A 182 -4.87 -9.50 13.21
CA LEU A 182 -5.49 -8.89 12.03
C LEU A 182 -4.62 -9.17 10.80
N SER A 183 -5.25 -9.68 9.72
CA SER A 183 -4.55 -10.25 8.57
C SER A 183 -5.24 -9.84 7.28
N GLY A 184 -4.98 -8.62 6.86
CA GLY A 184 -5.67 -8.00 5.73
C GLY A 184 -7.11 -7.56 6.05
N SER A 185 -7.76 -6.94 5.10
CA SER A 185 -9.10 -6.39 5.23
C SER A 185 -10.13 -7.11 4.37
N SER A 186 -11.41 -6.80 4.61
CA SER A 186 -12.52 -7.10 3.67
C SER A 186 -12.99 -5.85 2.91
N LEU A 187 -12.25 -4.75 3.05
CA LEU A 187 -12.61 -3.44 2.54
C LEU A 187 -12.65 -3.43 1.00
N THR A 188 -13.68 -2.89 0.42
CA THR A 188 -13.70 -2.51 -0.99
C THR A 188 -13.19 -1.08 -1.16
N MET A 189 -12.68 -0.72 -2.35
CA MET A 189 -12.23 0.65 -2.59
C MET A 189 -13.40 1.66 -2.50
N MET A 190 -14.62 1.26 -2.85
CA MET A 190 -15.79 2.12 -2.70
C MET A 190 -16.14 2.38 -1.23
N GLU A 191 -16.10 1.36 -0.38
CA GLU A 191 -16.27 1.54 1.06
C GLU A 191 -15.16 2.45 1.64
N ALA A 192 -13.92 2.31 1.17
CA ALA A 192 -12.82 3.20 1.57
C ALA A 192 -13.13 4.67 1.24
N ILE A 193 -13.63 4.96 0.02
CA ILE A 193 -14.06 6.31 -0.39
C ILE A 193 -15.22 6.80 0.48
N GLN A 194 -16.25 5.98 0.68
CA GLN A 194 -17.41 6.31 1.52
C GLN A 194 -16.97 6.64 2.96
N ASN A 195 -16.09 5.83 3.54
CA ASN A 195 -15.54 6.04 4.88
C ASN A 195 -14.73 7.35 4.97
N CYS A 196 -13.91 7.66 3.95
CA CYS A 196 -13.20 8.94 3.89
C CYS A 196 -14.17 10.13 3.99
N VAL A 197 -15.25 10.09 3.23
CA VAL A 197 -16.24 11.18 3.16
C VAL A 197 -17.08 11.25 4.43
N GLN A 198 -17.66 10.11 4.83
CA GLN A 198 -18.68 10.06 5.88
C GLN A 198 -18.09 10.05 7.30
N GLN A 199 -16.91 9.46 7.49
CA GLN A 199 -16.33 9.23 8.80
C GLN A 199 -15.09 10.10 9.09
N ALA A 200 -14.31 10.45 8.05
CA ALA A 200 -13.05 11.18 8.20
C ALA A 200 -13.10 12.63 7.68
N SER A 201 -14.28 13.13 7.26
CA SER A 201 -14.46 14.50 6.77
C SER A 201 -13.53 14.88 5.61
N ILE A 202 -13.13 13.90 4.79
CA ILE A 202 -12.33 14.14 3.59
C ILE A 202 -13.27 14.49 2.45
N PRO A 203 -13.03 15.59 1.70
CA PRO A 203 -13.87 15.94 0.55
C PRO A 203 -13.95 14.80 -0.48
N LEU A 204 -15.13 14.59 -1.07
CA LEU A 204 -15.34 13.50 -2.04
C LEU A 204 -14.33 13.53 -3.19
N GLU A 205 -14.09 14.70 -3.76
CA GLU A 205 -13.12 14.87 -4.84
C GLU A 205 -11.72 14.39 -4.44
N GLU A 206 -11.32 14.67 -3.20
CA GLU A 206 -10.02 14.25 -2.69
C GLU A 206 -9.99 12.74 -2.39
N ALA A 207 -11.05 12.19 -1.81
CA ALA A 207 -11.16 10.75 -1.60
C ALA A 207 -11.10 9.96 -2.92
N ILE A 208 -11.71 10.50 -3.99
CA ILE A 208 -11.59 9.94 -5.34
C ILE A 208 -10.15 10.04 -5.85
N ARG A 209 -9.46 11.17 -5.70
CA ARG A 209 -8.04 11.31 -6.07
C ARG A 209 -7.14 10.32 -5.31
N MET A 210 -7.40 10.12 -4.03
CA MET A 210 -6.70 9.15 -3.20
C MET A 210 -6.87 7.71 -3.69
N ALA A 211 -7.97 7.40 -4.38
CA ALA A 211 -8.26 6.08 -4.94
C ALA A 211 -7.87 5.93 -6.43
N THR A 212 -7.51 7.01 -7.12
CA THR A 212 -7.34 7.02 -8.58
C THR A 212 -6.04 7.69 -9.01
N VAL A 213 -5.98 9.01 -8.99
CA VAL A 213 -4.82 9.81 -9.47
C VAL A 213 -3.56 9.46 -8.70
N TYR A 214 -3.63 9.48 -7.37
CA TYR A 214 -2.45 9.27 -6.54
C TYR A 214 -1.86 7.86 -6.66
N PRO A 215 -2.64 6.75 -6.57
CA PRO A 215 -2.07 5.42 -6.82
C PRO A 215 -1.56 5.24 -8.26
N ALA A 216 -2.16 5.89 -9.26
CA ALA A 216 -1.64 5.87 -10.63
C ALA A 216 -0.26 6.56 -10.73
N GLU A 217 -0.08 7.71 -10.08
CA GLU A 217 1.23 8.37 -9.98
C GLU A 217 2.26 7.50 -9.23
N VAL A 218 1.86 6.91 -8.10
CA VAL A 218 2.71 6.01 -7.30
C VAL A 218 3.18 4.81 -8.12
N ALA A 219 2.32 4.27 -8.98
CA ALA A 219 2.61 3.10 -9.82
C ALA A 219 3.24 3.47 -11.18
N ASN A 220 3.49 4.76 -11.46
CA ASN A 220 4.00 5.25 -12.74
C ASN A 220 3.10 4.86 -13.93
N LEU A 221 1.77 5.00 -13.79
CA LEU A 221 0.75 4.70 -14.79
C LEU A 221 0.12 6.00 -15.34
N PRO A 222 0.78 6.71 -16.25
CA PRO A 222 0.36 8.04 -16.69
C PRO A 222 -0.93 8.03 -17.52
N ASP A 223 -1.32 6.88 -18.06
CA ASP A 223 -2.53 6.68 -18.86
C ASP A 223 -3.78 6.34 -18.03
N LEU A 224 -3.64 6.26 -16.69
CA LEU A 224 -4.71 5.96 -15.74
C LEU A 224 -4.91 7.09 -14.71
N GLY A 225 -5.95 6.96 -13.90
CA GLY A 225 -6.20 7.79 -12.73
C GLY A 225 -7.07 9.03 -12.98
N SER A 226 -7.25 9.49 -14.21
CA SER A 226 -8.13 10.63 -14.57
C SER A 226 -8.83 10.42 -15.90
N ILE A 227 -9.92 11.15 -16.11
CA ILE A 227 -10.67 11.14 -17.37
C ILE A 227 -10.18 12.32 -18.22
N GLU A 228 -9.28 12.03 -19.15
CA GLU A 228 -8.64 13.02 -20.02
C GLU A 228 -8.47 12.44 -21.43
N VAL A 229 -8.43 13.32 -22.42
CA VAL A 229 -8.15 12.92 -23.83
C VAL A 229 -6.77 12.28 -23.92
N GLY A 230 -6.69 11.09 -24.52
CA GLY A 230 -5.44 10.33 -24.68
C GLY A 230 -5.17 9.32 -23.56
N LYS A 231 -5.93 9.33 -22.47
CA LYS A 231 -5.85 8.31 -21.42
C LYS A 231 -6.79 7.13 -21.70
N ARG A 232 -6.56 6.03 -21.03
CA ARG A 232 -7.41 4.85 -21.12
C ARG A 232 -8.80 5.15 -20.59
N ALA A 233 -9.82 4.68 -21.29
CA ALA A 233 -11.22 4.83 -20.87
C ALA A 233 -11.60 3.81 -19.79
N CYS A 234 -10.97 3.95 -18.63
CA CYS A 234 -11.21 3.14 -17.43
C CYS A 234 -11.82 4.03 -16.35
N PHE A 235 -13.10 3.86 -16.06
CA PHE A 235 -13.82 4.66 -15.08
C PHE A 235 -14.98 3.90 -14.45
N VAL A 236 -15.43 4.41 -13.31
CA VAL A 236 -16.57 3.89 -12.56
C VAL A 236 -17.64 4.97 -12.52
N GLU A 237 -18.85 4.62 -12.90
CA GLU A 237 -20.03 5.46 -12.77
C GLU A 237 -20.69 5.21 -11.42
N LEU A 238 -20.93 6.30 -10.68
CA LEU A 238 -21.53 6.26 -9.34
C LEU A 238 -22.87 7.01 -9.35
N ASN A 239 -23.82 6.52 -8.55
CA ASN A 239 -25.01 7.27 -8.23
C ASN A 239 -24.75 8.30 -7.10
N PRO A 240 -25.72 9.19 -6.79
CA PRO A 240 -25.56 10.16 -5.71
C PRO A 240 -25.34 9.56 -4.31
N ALA A 241 -25.67 8.27 -4.10
CA ALA A 241 -25.42 7.53 -2.86
C ALA A 241 -24.01 6.91 -2.82
N LEU A 242 -23.17 7.18 -3.82
CA LEU A 242 -21.84 6.60 -4.02
C LEU A 242 -21.87 5.07 -4.19
N GLU A 243 -22.90 4.55 -4.83
CA GLU A 243 -22.98 3.14 -5.22
C GLU A 243 -22.57 3.00 -6.68
N VAL A 244 -21.86 1.89 -6.99
CA VAL A 244 -21.40 1.60 -8.36
C VAL A 244 -22.59 1.27 -9.25
N VAL A 245 -22.79 2.06 -10.30
CA VAL A 245 -23.79 1.82 -11.34
C VAL A 245 -23.18 1.02 -12.49
N GLN A 246 -21.97 1.41 -12.93
CA GLN A 246 -21.30 0.80 -14.06
C GLN A 246 -19.80 0.91 -13.92
N VAL A 247 -19.09 -0.12 -14.38
CA VAL A 247 -17.62 -0.12 -14.52
C VAL A 247 -17.26 -0.19 -16.00
N TRP A 248 -16.37 0.69 -16.44
CA TRP A 248 -15.84 0.75 -17.78
C TRP A 248 -14.37 0.42 -17.80
N TYR A 249 -13.97 -0.45 -18.70
CA TYR A 249 -12.57 -0.83 -18.92
C TYR A 249 -12.24 -0.75 -20.41
N ASP A 250 -11.30 0.12 -20.76
CA ASP A 250 -10.93 0.43 -22.16
C ASP A 250 -12.15 0.71 -23.03
N GLY A 251 -13.11 1.50 -22.50
CA GLY A 251 -14.33 1.90 -23.18
C GLY A 251 -15.43 0.81 -23.26
N LYS A 252 -15.23 -0.33 -22.63
CA LYS A 252 -16.21 -1.44 -22.59
C LYS A 252 -16.83 -1.54 -21.21
N ALA A 253 -18.17 -1.63 -21.14
CA ALA A 253 -18.88 -1.89 -19.90
C ALA A 253 -18.58 -3.30 -19.39
N LEU A 254 -18.25 -3.44 -18.10
CA LEU A 254 -17.96 -4.73 -17.46
C LEU A 254 -19.10 -5.26 -16.59
N LEU A 255 -19.97 -4.38 -16.08
CA LEU A 255 -21.16 -4.75 -15.34
C LEU A 255 -22.38 -4.56 -16.22
N ASN A 256 -23.25 -5.55 -16.25
CA ASN A 256 -24.59 -5.49 -16.79
C ASN A 256 -25.60 -5.60 -15.64
#